data_daa79ac91eb6774559755fd47860f3fd
#
_entry.id   daa79ac91eb6774559755fd47860f3fd
#
_cell.length_a   1.000
_cell.length_b   1.000
_cell.length_c   1.000
_cell.angle_alpha   90.00
_cell.angle_beta   90.00
_cell.angle_gamma   90.00
#
_symmetry.space_group_name_H-M   'P 1'
#
loop_
_entity.id
_entity.type
_entity.pdbx_description
1 polymer ?
#
loop_
_entity_poly.entity_id
_entity_poly.type
_entity_poly.pdbx_seq_one_letter_code
_entity_poly.pdbx_strand_id
1 'polypeptide(L)'
;MEDFPPGTDLTAHPNDAFFKAIFSEPEQAAAFFKSHLPATIADRIDWPTLAVVPASFVKSSLQQVHSDLLFSVTLAGRETLLYLLFEHQSTVDPTLPLRLLGYVGEILTQQHKSHGLPLPPVMPFVLHQGPDHWNVSTDFEDLFELPDDIAEDLLPFLPKFHHALLD
;
A
#
# COMPACT_ATOMS: atom_id res chain seq x y z
N MET A 1 -34.88 -0.04 10.81
CA MET A 1 -34.52 -1.10 9.87
C MET A 1 -33.96 -0.36 8.67
N GLU A 2 -32.64 -0.10 8.70
CA GLU A 2 -31.98 0.67 7.65
C GLU A 2 -31.58 -0.29 6.53
N ASP A 3 -32.12 -0.01 5.32
CA ASP A 3 -31.83 -0.76 4.11
C ASP A 3 -30.39 -0.51 3.65
N PHE A 4 -29.53 -1.51 3.77
CA PHE A 4 -28.22 -1.52 3.11
C PHE A 4 -28.35 -1.79 1.62
N PRO A 5 -27.55 -1.16 0.76
CA PRO A 5 -27.63 -1.38 -0.68
C PRO A 5 -27.31 -2.85 -1.02
N PRO A 6 -28.02 -3.46 -1.99
CA PRO A 6 -27.81 -4.85 -2.36
C PRO A 6 -26.47 -5.01 -3.10
N GLY A 7 -25.59 -5.85 -2.56
CA GLY A 7 -24.32 -6.22 -3.17
C GLY A 7 -23.11 -6.26 -2.23
N THR A 8 -23.28 -5.94 -0.95
CA THR A 8 -22.18 -6.07 0.04
C THR A 8 -22.17 -7.52 0.51
N ASP A 9 -21.22 -8.30 0.03
CA ASP A 9 -20.93 -9.63 0.58
C ASP A 9 -20.31 -9.47 1.96
N LEU A 10 -21.15 -9.45 3.00
CA LEU A 10 -20.75 -9.29 4.41
C LEU A 10 -20.13 -10.56 5.01
N THR A 11 -19.91 -11.60 4.21
CA THR A 11 -19.52 -12.92 4.72
C THR A 11 -18.01 -13.17 4.74
N ALA A 12 -17.19 -12.35 4.06
CA ALA A 12 -15.79 -12.67 3.92
C ALA A 12 -14.90 -12.18 5.08
N HIS A 13 -15.01 -10.96 5.55
CA HIS A 13 -14.23 -10.46 6.72
C HIS A 13 -14.84 -9.13 7.22
N PRO A 14 -15.55 -9.10 8.38
CA PRO A 14 -16.16 -7.88 8.89
C PRO A 14 -15.15 -6.75 9.16
N ASN A 15 -13.91 -7.09 9.50
CA ASN A 15 -12.82 -6.13 9.70
C ASN A 15 -12.42 -5.41 8.40
N ASP A 16 -12.44 -6.10 7.26
CA ASP A 16 -12.12 -5.53 5.95
C ASP A 16 -13.13 -4.48 5.50
N ALA A 17 -14.42 -4.77 5.72
CA ALA A 17 -15.49 -3.83 5.40
C ALA A 17 -15.40 -2.57 6.28
N PHE A 18 -15.10 -2.74 7.57
CA PHE A 18 -14.91 -1.64 8.52
C PHE A 18 -13.68 -0.80 8.18
N PHE A 19 -12.55 -1.45 7.87
CA PHE A 19 -11.34 -0.78 7.40
C PHE A 19 -11.61 0.08 6.15
N LYS A 20 -12.23 -0.52 5.11
CA LYS A 20 -12.60 0.21 3.90
C LYS A 20 -13.54 1.37 4.18
N ALA A 21 -14.52 1.19 5.04
CA ALA A 21 -15.46 2.25 5.39
C ALA A 21 -14.75 3.46 6.05
N ILE A 22 -13.82 3.21 6.98
CA ILE A 22 -13.07 4.27 7.66
C ILE A 22 -12.12 4.98 6.70
N PHE A 23 -11.27 4.22 6.00
CA PHE A 23 -10.20 4.80 5.19
C PHE A 23 -10.66 5.26 3.81
N SER A 24 -11.89 4.94 3.38
CA SER A 24 -12.49 5.57 2.20
C SER A 24 -12.88 7.03 2.43
N GLU A 25 -12.97 7.47 3.69
CA GLU A 25 -13.18 8.87 4.04
C GLU A 25 -11.84 9.62 3.96
N PRO A 26 -11.66 10.61 3.06
CA PRO A 26 -10.38 11.28 2.84
C PRO A 26 -9.79 11.94 4.10
N GLU A 27 -10.64 12.47 4.97
CA GLU A 27 -10.20 13.11 6.22
C GLU A 27 -9.57 12.10 7.18
N GLN A 28 -10.15 10.90 7.30
CA GLN A 28 -9.64 9.83 8.14
C GLN A 28 -8.32 9.27 7.58
N ALA A 29 -8.27 9.04 6.28
CA ALA A 29 -7.06 8.62 5.59
C ALA A 29 -5.94 9.67 5.73
N ALA A 30 -6.25 10.97 5.57
CA ALA A 30 -5.27 12.04 5.75
C ALA A 30 -4.72 12.08 7.18
N ALA A 31 -5.59 11.98 8.21
CA ALA A 31 -5.17 11.96 9.60
C ALA A 31 -4.23 10.77 9.88
N PHE A 32 -4.57 9.60 9.36
CA PHE A 32 -3.77 8.40 9.47
C PHE A 32 -2.38 8.59 8.83
N PHE A 33 -2.30 8.97 7.56
CA PHE A 33 -1.02 9.16 6.88
C PHE A 33 -0.17 10.26 7.51
N LYS A 34 -0.77 11.36 7.98
CA LYS A 34 -0.06 12.44 8.70
C LYS A 34 0.65 11.95 9.95
N SER A 35 0.05 11.00 10.68
CA SER A 35 0.62 10.50 11.93
C SER A 35 1.72 9.45 11.72
N HIS A 36 1.81 8.86 10.53
CA HIS A 36 2.70 7.73 10.25
C HIS A 36 3.79 8.01 9.21
N LEU A 37 3.63 9.07 8.41
CA LEU A 37 4.67 9.52 7.50
C LEU A 37 5.77 10.29 8.24
N PRO A 38 7.04 10.19 7.79
CA PRO A 38 8.08 11.11 8.23
C PRO A 38 7.65 12.57 8.00
N ALA A 39 7.91 13.44 8.97
CA ALA A 39 7.53 14.86 8.90
C ALA A 39 8.06 15.55 7.62
N THR A 40 9.26 15.18 7.18
CA THR A 40 9.86 15.68 5.93
C THR A 40 9.03 15.40 4.68
N ILE A 41 8.20 14.36 4.70
CA ILE A 41 7.27 14.01 3.63
C ILE A 41 5.91 14.62 3.92
N ALA A 42 5.36 14.40 5.13
CA ALA A 42 4.02 14.82 5.53
C ALA A 42 3.81 16.33 5.36
N ASP A 43 4.82 17.15 5.69
CA ASP A 43 4.78 18.62 5.60
C ASP A 43 4.79 19.14 4.14
N ARG A 44 5.11 18.28 3.17
CA ARG A 44 5.13 18.62 1.75
C ARG A 44 3.94 18.11 0.96
N ILE A 45 3.05 17.35 1.63
CA ILE A 45 1.82 16.86 1.03
C ILE A 45 0.75 17.94 1.09
N ASP A 46 0.14 18.20 -0.07
CA ASP A 46 -1.09 18.99 -0.16
C ASP A 46 -2.30 18.10 0.19
N TRP A 47 -2.60 17.98 1.47
CA TRP A 47 -3.61 17.06 2.02
C TRP A 47 -5.01 17.25 1.44
N PRO A 48 -5.49 18.47 1.15
CA PRO A 48 -6.76 18.66 0.44
C PRO A 48 -6.86 17.95 -0.92
N THR A 49 -5.74 17.55 -1.52
CA THR A 49 -5.73 16.81 -2.78
C THR A 49 -5.82 15.29 -2.61
N LEU A 50 -5.82 14.80 -1.36
CA LEU A 50 -5.92 13.36 -1.10
C LEU A 50 -7.26 12.83 -1.60
N ALA A 51 -7.22 11.84 -2.47
CA ALA A 51 -8.40 11.21 -3.03
C ALA A 51 -8.20 9.70 -3.17
N VAL A 52 -9.26 8.93 -2.93
CA VAL A 52 -9.26 7.50 -3.21
C VAL A 52 -9.26 7.29 -4.72
N VAL A 53 -8.32 6.49 -5.21
CA VAL A 53 -8.30 6.07 -6.61
C VAL A 53 -9.38 5.00 -6.81
N PRO A 54 -10.30 5.17 -7.79
CA PRO A 54 -11.38 4.20 -8.00
C PRO A 54 -10.86 2.78 -8.24
N ALA A 55 -11.55 1.79 -7.69
CA ALA A 55 -11.20 0.38 -7.84
C ALA A 55 -11.18 -0.08 -9.31
N SER A 56 -11.95 0.56 -10.19
CA SER A 56 -11.91 0.30 -11.64
C SER A 56 -10.57 0.64 -12.31
N PHE A 57 -9.75 1.46 -11.66
CA PHE A 57 -8.41 1.80 -12.13
C PHE A 57 -7.40 0.69 -11.82
N VAL A 58 -7.64 -0.10 -10.78
CA VAL A 58 -6.78 -1.21 -10.37
C VAL A 58 -7.38 -2.50 -10.89
N LYS A 59 -6.59 -3.34 -11.56
CA LYS A 59 -7.08 -4.60 -12.13
C LYS A 59 -7.75 -5.50 -11.09
N SER A 60 -8.70 -6.31 -11.52
CA SER A 60 -9.45 -7.27 -10.71
C SER A 60 -8.59 -8.27 -9.92
N SER A 61 -7.35 -8.51 -10.35
CA SER A 61 -6.38 -9.34 -9.63
C SER A 61 -5.96 -8.76 -8.26
N LEU A 62 -5.91 -7.42 -8.15
CA LEU A 62 -5.65 -6.74 -6.87
C LEU A 62 -6.91 -6.63 -6.00
N GLN A 63 -8.09 -6.59 -6.62
CA GLN A 63 -9.34 -6.39 -5.91
C GLN A 63 -9.87 -7.64 -5.17
N GLN A 64 -9.41 -8.83 -5.56
CA GLN A 64 -10.00 -10.09 -5.09
C GLN A 64 -9.40 -10.66 -3.80
N VAL A 65 -8.28 -10.14 -3.33
CA VAL A 65 -7.51 -10.83 -2.28
C VAL A 65 -7.42 -10.06 -0.97
N HIS A 66 -7.51 -8.71 -0.97
CA HIS A 66 -7.26 -7.91 0.25
C HIS A 66 -8.10 -6.63 0.29
N SER A 67 -8.23 -6.06 1.50
CA SER A 67 -8.87 -4.77 1.76
C SER A 67 -7.94 -3.60 1.43
N ASP A 68 -7.51 -3.53 0.18
CA ASP A 68 -6.52 -2.56 -0.26
C ASP A 68 -7.18 -1.25 -0.68
N LEU A 69 -6.54 -0.14 -0.36
CA LEU A 69 -6.91 1.19 -0.82
C LEU A 69 -5.71 1.87 -1.50
N LEU A 70 -5.97 2.43 -2.65
CA LEU A 70 -5.02 3.28 -3.37
C LEU A 70 -5.50 4.73 -3.30
N PHE A 71 -4.59 5.63 -2.95
CA PHE A 71 -4.87 7.06 -2.90
C PHE A 71 -3.93 7.79 -3.85
N SER A 72 -4.42 8.87 -4.45
CA SER A 72 -3.60 9.88 -5.09
C SER A 72 -3.49 11.10 -4.20
N VAL A 73 -2.35 11.76 -4.20
CA VAL A 73 -2.11 13.00 -3.46
C VAL A 73 -1.03 13.82 -4.16
N THR A 74 -1.05 15.13 -4.00
CA THR A 74 0.03 16.00 -4.48
C THR A 74 1.12 16.12 -3.42
N LEU A 75 2.34 15.69 -3.76
CA LEU A 75 3.55 15.83 -2.95
C LEU A 75 4.54 16.76 -3.67
N ALA A 76 4.87 17.88 -3.06
CA ALA A 76 5.79 18.88 -3.62
C ALA A 76 5.44 19.27 -5.09
N GLY A 77 4.15 19.43 -5.37
CA GLY A 77 3.61 19.80 -6.68
C GLY A 77 3.55 18.68 -7.72
N ARG A 78 3.75 17.41 -7.32
CA ARG A 78 3.67 16.24 -8.19
C ARG A 78 2.71 15.20 -7.64
N GLU A 79 2.03 14.52 -8.53
CA GLU A 79 1.20 13.35 -8.14
C GLU A 79 2.06 12.26 -7.50
N THR A 80 1.58 11.72 -6.41
CA THR A 80 2.16 10.61 -5.66
C THR A 80 1.05 9.66 -5.25
N LEU A 81 1.30 8.37 -5.26
CA LEU A 81 0.35 7.34 -4.88
C LEU A 81 0.70 6.77 -3.51
N LEU A 82 -0.30 6.72 -2.62
CA LEU A 82 -0.22 6.04 -1.33
C LEU A 82 -1.01 4.74 -1.44
N TYR A 83 -0.33 3.60 -1.31
CA TYR A 83 -0.95 2.28 -1.35
C TYR A 83 -1.06 1.72 0.05
N LEU A 84 -2.26 1.59 0.57
CA LEU A 84 -2.54 1.07 1.90
C LEU A 84 -3.08 -0.36 1.79
N LEU A 85 -2.29 -1.32 2.26
CA LEU A 85 -2.65 -2.71 2.41
C LEU A 85 -3.04 -2.97 3.87
N PHE A 86 -4.24 -3.50 4.07
CA PHE A 86 -4.67 -4.02 5.36
C PHE A 86 -4.41 -5.51 5.45
N GLU A 87 -3.44 -5.90 6.27
CA GLU A 87 -3.08 -7.29 6.51
C GLU A 87 -3.66 -7.76 7.84
N HIS A 88 -4.72 -8.57 7.77
CA HIS A 88 -5.37 -9.17 8.92
C HIS A 88 -5.16 -10.68 8.91
N GLN A 89 -3.97 -11.12 9.30
CA GLN A 89 -3.63 -12.54 9.39
C GLN A 89 -3.19 -12.91 10.81
N SER A 90 -3.49 -14.14 11.18
CA SER A 90 -3.05 -14.71 12.47
C SER A 90 -1.55 -14.98 12.52
N THR A 91 -0.90 -15.05 11.37
CA THR A 91 0.56 -15.26 11.21
C THR A 91 1.12 -14.29 10.20
N VAL A 92 2.28 -13.73 10.51
CA VAL A 92 3.01 -12.81 9.61
C VAL A 92 3.49 -13.57 8.38
N ASP A 93 3.18 -13.06 7.19
CA ASP A 93 3.64 -13.64 5.92
C ASP A 93 5.03 -13.13 5.54
N PRO A 94 6.08 -13.96 5.57
CA PRO A 94 7.43 -13.54 5.24
C PRO A 94 7.60 -13.16 3.76
N THR A 95 6.64 -13.52 2.91
CA THR A 95 6.67 -13.18 1.47
C THR A 95 5.91 -11.90 1.14
N LEU A 96 5.37 -11.19 2.13
CA LEU A 96 4.62 -9.96 1.92
C LEU A 96 5.38 -8.91 1.08
N PRO A 97 6.68 -8.63 1.33
CA PRO A 97 7.40 -7.68 0.48
C PRO A 97 7.42 -8.07 -1.00
N LEU A 98 7.47 -9.38 -1.31
CA LEU A 98 7.41 -9.87 -2.69
C LEU A 98 6.02 -9.64 -3.32
N ARG A 99 4.94 -9.84 -2.55
CA ARG A 99 3.58 -9.52 -3.01
C ARG A 99 3.42 -8.02 -3.26
N LEU A 100 3.94 -7.17 -2.34
CA LEU A 100 3.92 -5.71 -2.50
C LEU A 100 4.65 -5.26 -3.77
N LEU A 101 5.80 -5.85 -4.10
CA LEU A 101 6.51 -5.56 -5.35
C LEU A 101 5.62 -5.84 -6.57
N GLY A 102 4.90 -6.96 -6.56
CA GLY A 102 3.92 -7.28 -7.61
C GLY A 102 2.82 -6.22 -7.72
N TYR A 103 2.23 -5.81 -6.61
CA TYR A 103 1.16 -4.79 -6.58
C TYR A 103 1.66 -3.43 -7.04
N VAL A 104 2.82 -2.98 -6.56
CA VAL A 104 3.44 -1.72 -7.01
C VAL A 104 3.72 -1.79 -8.52
N GLY A 105 4.24 -2.92 -9.02
CA GLY A 105 4.49 -3.12 -10.45
C GLY A 105 3.21 -3.02 -11.31
N GLU A 106 2.09 -3.57 -10.84
CA GLU A 106 0.78 -3.45 -11.51
C GLU A 106 0.25 -2.02 -11.50
N ILE A 107 0.33 -1.33 -10.34
CA ILE A 107 -0.06 0.07 -10.21
C ILE A 107 0.72 0.94 -11.20
N LEU A 108 2.06 0.81 -11.21
CA LEU A 108 2.92 1.56 -12.12
C LEU A 108 2.66 1.24 -13.58
N THR A 109 2.40 -0.03 -13.91
CA THR A 109 2.03 -0.45 -15.26
C THR A 109 0.73 0.20 -15.72
N GLN A 110 -0.27 0.27 -14.85
CA GLN A 110 -1.53 0.92 -15.15
C GLN A 110 -1.39 2.44 -15.28
N GLN A 111 -0.60 3.07 -14.40
CA GLN A 111 -0.25 4.49 -14.52
C GLN A 111 0.41 4.81 -15.85
N HIS A 112 1.38 4.00 -16.26
CA HIS A 112 2.04 4.19 -17.56
C HIS A 112 1.05 4.08 -18.73
N LYS A 113 0.13 3.12 -18.69
CA LYS A 113 -0.88 2.95 -19.76
C LYS A 113 -1.84 4.14 -19.86
N SER A 114 -2.19 4.73 -18.72
CA SER A 114 -3.17 5.82 -18.66
C SER A 114 -2.56 7.20 -18.89
N HIS A 115 -1.33 7.43 -18.42
CA HIS A 115 -0.72 8.76 -18.34
C HIS A 115 0.69 8.85 -18.98
N GLY A 116 1.33 7.71 -19.28
CA GLY A 116 2.70 7.68 -19.83
C GLY A 116 3.77 7.91 -18.77
N LEU A 117 4.88 8.51 -19.19
CA LEU A 117 6.02 8.87 -18.33
C LEU A 117 6.04 10.38 -18.07
N PRO A 118 6.59 10.81 -16.91
CA PRO A 118 7.21 10.04 -15.84
C PRO A 118 6.20 9.33 -14.95
N LEU A 119 6.58 8.21 -14.33
CA LEU A 119 5.73 7.50 -13.37
C LEU A 119 5.68 8.27 -12.04
N PRO A 120 4.51 8.28 -11.36
CA PRO A 120 4.44 8.78 -10.00
C PRO A 120 5.13 7.81 -9.03
N PRO A 121 5.74 8.31 -7.94
CA PRO A 121 6.18 7.43 -6.86
C PRO A 121 4.98 6.74 -6.21
N VAL A 122 5.17 5.47 -5.80
CA VAL A 122 4.20 4.71 -5.02
C VAL A 122 4.80 4.43 -3.66
N MET A 123 4.12 4.83 -2.59
CA MET A 123 4.54 4.56 -1.21
C MET A 123 3.64 3.46 -0.62
N PRO A 124 4.15 2.24 -0.43
CA PRO A 124 3.39 1.16 0.18
C PRO A 124 3.33 1.31 1.69
N PHE A 125 2.14 1.13 2.25
CA PHE A 125 1.87 1.05 3.68
C PHE A 125 1.22 -0.28 4.00
N VAL A 126 1.65 -0.92 5.06
CA VAL A 126 1.05 -2.13 5.61
C VAL A 126 0.54 -1.84 7.00
N LEU A 127 -0.76 -1.96 7.19
CA LEU A 127 -1.37 -1.96 8.52
C LEU A 127 -1.58 -3.41 8.93
N HIS A 128 -0.76 -3.88 9.86
CA HIS A 128 -0.87 -5.22 10.42
C HIS A 128 -1.81 -5.19 11.64
N GLN A 129 -2.71 -6.14 11.69
CA GLN A 129 -3.57 -6.38 12.85
C GLN A 129 -3.68 -7.88 13.10
N GLY A 130 -2.77 -8.40 13.89
CA GLY A 130 -2.73 -9.81 14.26
C GLY A 130 -2.29 -9.99 15.70
N PRO A 131 -2.41 -11.21 16.26
CA PRO A 131 -1.96 -11.52 17.62
C PRO A 131 -0.42 -11.61 17.72
N ASP A 132 0.25 -11.86 16.61
CA ASP A 132 1.70 -12.01 16.56
C ASP A 132 2.34 -10.66 16.20
N HIS A 133 3.44 -10.31 16.87
CA HIS A 133 4.24 -9.15 16.49
C HIS A 133 4.88 -9.37 15.12
N TRP A 134 4.95 -8.27 14.36
CA TRP A 134 5.61 -8.29 13.06
C TRP A 134 7.10 -8.61 13.21
N ASN A 135 7.60 -9.56 12.43
CA ASN A 135 8.97 -10.06 12.49
C ASN A 135 9.64 -10.21 11.12
N VAL A 136 9.02 -9.65 10.08
CA VAL A 136 9.56 -9.63 8.71
C VAL A 136 10.16 -8.27 8.43
N SER A 137 11.28 -8.22 7.71
CA SER A 137 11.87 -6.96 7.27
C SER A 137 10.91 -6.14 6.41
N THR A 138 10.99 -4.82 6.53
CA THR A 138 10.29 -3.86 5.69
C THR A 138 11.07 -3.50 4.43
N ASP A 139 12.32 -3.93 4.34
CA ASP A 139 13.20 -3.72 3.19
C ASP A 139 13.22 -4.96 2.29
N PHE A 140 12.96 -4.74 1.00
CA PHE A 140 12.82 -5.85 0.05
C PHE A 140 14.13 -6.62 -0.16
N GLU A 141 15.26 -5.94 -0.11
CA GLU A 141 16.57 -6.55 -0.28
C GLU A 141 16.90 -7.61 0.77
N ASP A 142 16.28 -7.54 1.96
CA ASP A 142 16.50 -8.51 3.04
C ASP A 142 15.87 -9.89 2.77
N LEU A 143 15.09 -10.02 1.69
CA LEU A 143 14.62 -11.32 1.23
C LEU A 143 15.66 -12.15 0.51
N PHE A 144 16.82 -11.58 0.18
CA PHE A 144 17.89 -12.27 -0.55
C PHE A 144 19.02 -12.71 0.38
N GLU A 145 19.41 -13.95 0.22
CA GLU A 145 20.64 -14.48 0.80
C GLU A 145 21.76 -14.39 -0.26
N LEU A 146 22.67 -13.43 -0.08
CA LEU A 146 23.73 -13.18 -1.04
C LEU A 146 25.05 -13.78 -0.55
N PRO A 147 25.89 -14.32 -1.47
CA PRO A 147 27.25 -14.73 -1.11
C PRO A 147 28.08 -13.55 -0.65
N ASP A 148 28.78 -13.68 0.49
CA ASP A 148 29.52 -12.59 1.13
C ASP A 148 30.58 -11.94 0.23
N ASP A 149 31.24 -12.74 -0.63
CA ASP A 149 32.35 -12.32 -1.46
C ASP A 149 31.93 -11.49 -2.71
N ILE A 150 30.65 -11.53 -3.09
CA ILE A 150 30.12 -10.80 -4.27
C ILE A 150 28.84 -10.01 -3.95
N ALA A 151 28.44 -9.93 -2.68
CA ALA A 151 27.18 -9.29 -2.28
C ALA A 151 27.10 -7.84 -2.77
N GLU A 152 28.15 -7.05 -2.60
CA GLU A 152 28.19 -5.65 -3.04
C GLU A 152 28.01 -5.49 -4.56
N ASP A 153 28.53 -6.42 -5.34
CA ASP A 153 28.41 -6.42 -6.80
C ASP A 153 27.00 -6.82 -7.28
N LEU A 154 26.27 -7.60 -6.47
CA LEU A 154 24.89 -8.04 -6.77
C LEU A 154 23.83 -7.03 -6.36
N LEU A 155 24.05 -6.25 -5.30
CA LEU A 155 23.07 -5.26 -4.78
C LEU A 155 22.50 -4.32 -5.86
N PRO A 156 23.28 -3.79 -6.84
CA PRO A 156 22.75 -2.91 -7.88
C PRO A 156 21.73 -3.57 -8.81
N PHE A 157 21.66 -4.89 -8.85
CA PHE A 157 20.73 -5.65 -9.70
C PHE A 157 19.47 -6.05 -8.98
N LEU A 158 19.40 -5.84 -7.66
CA LEU A 158 18.20 -6.18 -6.89
C LEU A 158 17.17 -5.03 -6.92
N PRO A 159 15.88 -5.36 -6.95
CA PRO A 159 14.85 -4.35 -6.68
C PRO A 159 15.04 -3.75 -5.29
N LYS A 160 14.94 -2.43 -5.20
CA LYS A 160 15.00 -1.71 -3.93
C LYS A 160 13.69 -1.01 -3.68
N PHE A 161 13.00 -1.39 -2.62
CA PHE A 161 11.90 -0.61 -2.08
C PHE A 161 11.70 -0.92 -0.60
N HIS A 162 11.10 0.02 0.08
CA HIS A 162 10.71 -0.06 1.47
C HIS A 162 9.21 0.12 1.60
N HIS A 163 8.57 -0.57 2.54
CA HIS A 163 7.20 -0.30 2.91
C HIS A 163 7.10 0.18 4.35
N ALA A 164 6.21 1.13 4.60
CA ALA A 164 5.91 1.56 5.96
C ALA A 164 5.04 0.51 6.66
N LEU A 165 5.45 0.10 7.84
CA LEU A 165 4.73 -0.86 8.66
C LEU A 165 4.10 -0.17 9.86
N LEU A 166 2.87 -0.57 10.17
CA LEU A 166 2.06 -0.18 11.31
C LEU A 166 1.55 -1.46 11.97
N ASP A 167 2.11 -1.78 13.13
CA ASP A 167 1.82 -3.00 13.90
C ASP A 167 1.14 -2.62 15.24
#